data_0b38bde1dfddb87743f10708a1208fa4
#
_entry.id   0b38bde1dfddb87743f10708a1208fa4
#
_cell.length_a   1.000
_cell.length_b   1.000
_cell.length_c   1.000
_cell.angle_alpha   90.00
_cell.angle_beta   90.00
_cell.angle_gamma   90.00
#
_symmetry.space_group_name_H-M   'P 1'
#
loop_
_entity.id
_entity.type
_entity.pdbx_description
1 polymer ?
#
loop_
_entity_poly.entity_id
_entity_poly.type
_entity_poly.pdbx_seq_one_letter_code
_entity_poly.pdbx_strand_id
1 'polypeptide(L)'
;FLLPFWLLRGKAFLKQQISQRVILDVSLLPYHRELLDHLKIQRAQGRQLVLATGTDERIAKQAADYLQIFDRVLASDGTINLSGQNKRNRLVAEFAEKYFDYAGNSRRDLAVWSSARKAILVNPTTSLSRRAAGVTEIEQVFRSPKGGTRLFLQALRLHQWPKNLLVFVPLMMTHRFFEFDLLGKTFLAFLAFGLCASSVYLVNDLMDLPSDRHHPRKRQRPFAAGELSLFWGLGLSPFLLGLSLVVSLLLPFPFLGTLVIYYILNLSYSFYLKRIVLLDVIVLAGLYTLRVMAGSAAISIWPSSWLLAFSTFIFLSLALVKRYAELVTMEAESGVVQVRGYQIMDKELLASLGSGSGYVAVLVLAIYISSGVAEIHYTRHYLVWLLCPLLLYWISYVWLMAHRGTMHDDPLVFTIRDRVSRIVLLLSAVVLLLAK
;
A
#
# COMPACT_ATOMS: atom_id res chain seq x y z
N PHE A 1 9.66 -12.00 -20.18
CA PHE A 1 10.72 -12.01 -21.24
C PHE A 1 10.16 -11.89 -22.66
N LEU A 2 8.90 -12.30 -22.96
CA LEU A 2 8.33 -12.29 -24.31
C LEU A 2 7.70 -10.94 -24.74
N LEU A 3 7.44 -10.02 -23.82
CA LEU A 3 6.76 -8.75 -24.10
C LEU A 3 7.45 -7.89 -25.20
N PRO A 4 8.79 -7.72 -25.22
CA PRO A 4 9.45 -6.98 -26.29
C PRO A 4 9.26 -7.62 -27.67
N PHE A 5 9.33 -8.95 -27.78
CA PHE A 5 9.10 -9.67 -29.03
C PHE A 5 7.67 -9.54 -29.54
N TRP A 6 6.69 -9.55 -28.64
CA TRP A 6 5.30 -9.33 -29.03
C TRP A 6 5.05 -7.90 -29.48
N LEU A 7 5.74 -6.93 -28.86
CA LEU A 7 5.63 -5.52 -29.23
C LEU A 7 6.20 -5.27 -30.63
N LEU A 8 7.29 -5.96 -31.02
CA LEU A 8 7.87 -5.90 -32.36
C LEU A 8 6.90 -6.36 -33.45
N ARG A 9 5.98 -7.32 -33.14
CA ARG A 9 4.90 -7.75 -34.02
C ARG A 9 3.69 -6.83 -34.03
N GLY A 10 3.72 -5.74 -33.27
CA GLY A 10 2.68 -4.74 -33.21
C GLY A 10 1.80 -4.78 -31.96
N LYS A 11 1.17 -3.63 -31.68
CA LYS A 11 0.36 -3.44 -30.46
C LYS A 11 -0.88 -4.33 -30.41
N ALA A 12 -1.49 -4.65 -31.56
CA ALA A 12 -2.63 -5.53 -31.63
C ALA A 12 -2.24 -6.96 -31.19
N PHE A 13 -1.17 -7.50 -31.76
CA PHE A 13 -0.63 -8.80 -31.42
C PHE A 13 -0.23 -8.90 -29.95
N LEU A 14 0.46 -7.88 -29.42
CA LEU A 14 0.82 -7.83 -27.99
C LEU A 14 -0.43 -7.95 -27.10
N LYS A 15 -1.49 -7.20 -27.37
CA LYS A 15 -2.74 -7.22 -26.61
C LYS A 15 -3.42 -8.59 -26.67
N GLN A 16 -3.44 -9.22 -27.83
CA GLN A 16 -3.98 -10.57 -28.01
C GLN A 16 -3.19 -11.59 -27.19
N GLN A 17 -1.85 -11.57 -27.24
CA GLN A 17 -1.03 -12.48 -26.49
C GLN A 17 -1.19 -12.33 -24.98
N ILE A 18 -1.42 -11.10 -24.50
CA ILE A 18 -1.72 -10.81 -23.09
C ILE A 18 -3.10 -11.35 -22.73
N SER A 19 -4.13 -11.05 -23.52
CA SER A 19 -5.51 -11.46 -23.24
C SER A 19 -5.71 -12.98 -23.20
N GLN A 20 -4.91 -13.73 -23.97
CA GLN A 20 -4.94 -15.19 -23.97
C GLN A 20 -4.31 -15.82 -22.71
N ARG A 21 -3.41 -15.10 -22.00
CA ARG A 21 -2.65 -15.60 -20.86
C ARG A 21 -3.10 -15.05 -19.52
N VAL A 22 -3.86 -13.98 -19.53
CA VAL A 22 -4.34 -13.31 -18.30
C VAL A 22 -5.82 -13.58 -18.14
N ILE A 23 -6.19 -14.20 -17.03
CA ILE A 23 -7.59 -14.30 -16.60
C ILE A 23 -7.91 -12.99 -15.88
N LEU A 24 -8.73 -12.16 -16.53
CA LEU A 24 -9.19 -10.89 -15.97
C LEU A 24 -10.63 -11.04 -15.50
N ASP A 25 -10.84 -10.86 -14.20
CA ASP A 25 -12.20 -10.76 -13.66
C ASP A 25 -12.76 -9.37 -14.01
N VAL A 26 -13.63 -9.32 -15.00
CA VAL A 26 -14.22 -8.07 -15.48
C VAL A 26 -15.19 -7.45 -14.47
N SER A 27 -15.75 -8.23 -13.53
CA SER A 27 -16.63 -7.71 -12.48
C SER A 27 -15.94 -6.75 -11.53
N LEU A 28 -14.61 -6.88 -11.41
CA LEU A 28 -13.77 -6.10 -10.52
C LEU A 28 -13.11 -4.87 -11.18
N LEU A 29 -13.42 -4.61 -12.45
CA LEU A 29 -12.90 -3.42 -13.11
C LEU A 29 -13.50 -2.15 -12.47
N PRO A 30 -12.72 -1.07 -12.35
CA PRO A 30 -13.19 0.20 -11.80
C PRO A 30 -14.02 0.96 -12.84
N TYR A 31 -15.27 0.53 -13.02
CA TYR A 31 -16.20 1.17 -13.95
C TYR A 31 -16.61 2.56 -13.45
N HIS A 32 -16.75 3.51 -14.40
CA HIS A 32 -17.24 4.86 -14.12
C HIS A 32 -18.76 4.83 -13.93
N ARG A 33 -19.25 4.86 -12.69
CA ARG A 33 -20.67 4.66 -12.35
C ARG A 33 -21.59 5.65 -13.07
N GLU A 34 -21.31 6.96 -12.97
CA GLU A 34 -22.12 7.99 -13.60
C GLU A 34 -22.26 7.80 -15.13
N LEU A 35 -21.16 7.38 -15.80
CA LEU A 35 -21.22 7.04 -17.23
C LEU A 35 -22.09 5.82 -17.48
N LEU A 36 -21.96 4.75 -16.67
CA LEU A 36 -22.79 3.56 -16.84
C LEU A 36 -24.27 3.86 -16.62
N ASP A 37 -24.60 4.66 -15.62
CA ASP A 37 -25.98 5.05 -15.35
C ASP A 37 -26.55 5.88 -16.51
N HIS A 38 -25.77 6.80 -17.06
CA HIS A 38 -26.14 7.53 -18.29
C HIS A 38 -26.37 6.58 -19.46
N LEU A 39 -25.47 5.62 -19.72
CA LEU A 39 -25.61 4.65 -20.80
C LEU A 39 -26.87 3.78 -20.61
N LYS A 40 -27.18 3.33 -19.40
CA LYS A 40 -28.42 2.60 -19.10
C LYS A 40 -29.68 3.41 -19.44
N ILE A 41 -29.68 4.70 -19.10
CA ILE A 41 -30.79 5.60 -19.45
C ILE A 41 -30.92 5.73 -20.97
N GLN A 42 -29.80 5.92 -21.68
CA GLN A 42 -29.80 6.01 -23.15
C GLN A 42 -30.33 4.73 -23.81
N ARG A 43 -29.96 3.55 -23.28
CA ARG A 43 -30.49 2.28 -23.74
C ARG A 43 -31.99 2.15 -23.50
N ALA A 44 -32.47 2.54 -22.33
CA ALA A 44 -33.92 2.54 -22.01
C ALA A 44 -34.74 3.46 -22.93
N GLN A 45 -34.10 4.51 -23.47
CA GLN A 45 -34.69 5.40 -24.49
C GLN A 45 -34.61 4.85 -25.92
N GLY A 46 -34.17 3.57 -26.10
CA GLY A 46 -34.10 2.90 -27.40
C GLY A 46 -32.83 3.20 -28.21
N ARG A 47 -31.81 3.85 -27.63
CA ARG A 47 -30.53 4.06 -28.34
C ARG A 47 -29.71 2.77 -28.41
N GLN A 48 -29.21 2.45 -29.60
CA GLN A 48 -28.22 1.39 -29.78
C GLN A 48 -26.87 1.77 -29.12
N LEU A 49 -26.35 0.88 -28.28
CA LEU A 49 -25.08 1.08 -27.62
C LEU A 49 -24.03 0.13 -28.16
N VAL A 50 -22.88 0.68 -28.57
CA VAL A 50 -21.76 -0.08 -29.14
C VAL A 50 -20.50 0.15 -28.31
N LEU A 51 -19.87 -0.92 -27.84
CA LEU A 51 -18.59 -0.87 -27.15
C LEU A 51 -17.46 -0.83 -28.19
N ALA A 52 -16.90 0.37 -28.47
CA ALA A 52 -15.78 0.54 -29.38
C ALA A 52 -14.45 0.74 -28.59
N THR A 53 -13.61 -0.28 -28.53
CA THR A 53 -12.41 -0.27 -27.68
C THR A 53 -11.14 -0.71 -28.42
N GLY A 54 -10.00 -0.13 -28.03
CA GLY A 54 -8.68 -0.61 -28.46
C GLY A 54 -8.19 -1.83 -27.67
N THR A 55 -8.96 -2.37 -26.75
CA THR A 55 -8.67 -3.62 -26.01
C THR A 55 -8.88 -4.81 -26.96
N ASP A 56 -8.27 -5.96 -26.64
CA ASP A 56 -8.49 -7.20 -27.37
C ASP A 56 -9.95 -7.66 -27.26
N GLU A 57 -10.48 -8.23 -28.34
CA GLU A 57 -11.88 -8.63 -28.49
C GLU A 57 -12.37 -9.56 -27.39
N ARG A 58 -11.52 -10.49 -26.94
CA ARG A 58 -11.86 -11.44 -25.88
C ARG A 58 -12.24 -10.73 -24.57
N ILE A 59 -11.40 -9.78 -24.13
CA ILE A 59 -11.66 -9.01 -22.89
C ILE A 59 -12.85 -8.06 -23.10
N ALA A 60 -12.94 -7.45 -24.28
CA ALA A 60 -14.02 -6.53 -24.59
C ALA A 60 -15.40 -7.23 -24.59
N LYS A 61 -15.49 -8.44 -25.13
CA LYS A 61 -16.71 -9.26 -25.08
C LYS A 61 -17.07 -9.64 -23.65
N GLN A 62 -16.12 -10.15 -22.85
CA GLN A 62 -16.36 -10.47 -21.44
C GLN A 62 -16.91 -9.26 -20.65
N ALA A 63 -16.38 -8.05 -20.90
CA ALA A 63 -16.87 -6.84 -20.24
C ALA A 63 -18.29 -6.46 -20.74
N ALA A 64 -18.58 -6.61 -22.03
CA ALA A 64 -19.88 -6.33 -22.58
C ALA A 64 -20.95 -7.32 -22.06
N ASP A 65 -20.61 -8.61 -22.01
CA ASP A 65 -21.45 -9.67 -21.48
C ASP A 65 -21.75 -9.48 -19.98
N TYR A 66 -20.77 -9.03 -19.21
CA TYR A 66 -20.97 -8.69 -17.79
C TYR A 66 -21.89 -7.49 -17.60
N LEU A 67 -21.70 -6.42 -18.38
CA LEU A 67 -22.47 -5.18 -18.23
C LEU A 67 -23.89 -5.27 -18.81
N GLN A 68 -24.10 -6.14 -19.82
CA GLN A 68 -25.39 -6.39 -20.49
C GLN A 68 -26.11 -5.12 -21.03
N ILE A 69 -25.33 -4.07 -21.35
CA ILE A 69 -25.87 -2.81 -21.89
C ILE A 69 -25.52 -2.57 -23.35
N PHE A 70 -24.58 -3.34 -23.90
CA PHE A 70 -24.10 -3.15 -25.27
C PHE A 70 -24.74 -4.13 -26.24
N ASP A 71 -25.18 -3.63 -27.40
CA ASP A 71 -25.75 -4.42 -28.48
C ASP A 71 -24.68 -5.05 -29.37
N ARG A 72 -23.51 -4.36 -29.47
CA ARG A 72 -22.38 -4.82 -30.31
C ARG A 72 -21.05 -4.43 -29.68
N VAL A 73 -19.99 -5.18 -30.04
CA VAL A 73 -18.61 -4.93 -29.62
C VAL A 73 -17.72 -4.78 -30.85
N LEU A 74 -17.00 -3.67 -30.91
CA LEU A 74 -15.93 -3.39 -31.87
C LEU A 74 -14.62 -3.29 -31.11
N ALA A 75 -13.69 -4.22 -31.33
CA ALA A 75 -12.45 -4.33 -30.56
C ALA A 75 -11.25 -4.66 -31.44
N SER A 76 -10.05 -4.70 -30.88
CA SER A 76 -8.84 -5.13 -31.58
C SER A 76 -8.84 -6.65 -31.75
N ASP A 77 -8.45 -7.16 -32.92
CA ASP A 77 -8.53 -8.57 -33.32
C ASP A 77 -7.17 -9.30 -33.41
N GLY A 78 -6.11 -8.71 -32.89
CA GLY A 78 -4.74 -9.24 -32.99
C GLY A 78 -3.96 -8.77 -34.21
N THR A 79 -4.64 -8.34 -35.28
CA THR A 79 -4.05 -7.75 -36.50
C THR A 79 -4.21 -6.24 -36.52
N ILE A 80 -5.41 -5.74 -36.29
CA ILE A 80 -5.77 -4.33 -36.28
C ILE A 80 -5.94 -3.82 -34.85
N ASN A 81 -5.12 -2.84 -34.45
CA ASN A 81 -5.32 -2.12 -33.20
C ASN A 81 -6.40 -1.05 -33.40
N LEU A 82 -7.61 -1.27 -32.85
CA LEU A 82 -8.77 -0.39 -32.99
C LEU A 82 -8.63 0.86 -32.11
N SER A 83 -7.73 1.76 -32.45
CA SER A 83 -7.41 2.98 -31.70
C SER A 83 -7.15 4.16 -32.65
N GLY A 84 -7.52 5.37 -32.24
CA GLY A 84 -7.33 6.57 -33.03
C GLY A 84 -7.98 6.48 -34.41
N GLN A 85 -7.19 6.65 -35.46
CA GLN A 85 -7.70 6.66 -36.85
C GLN A 85 -8.37 5.34 -37.28
N ASN A 86 -7.80 4.20 -36.87
CA ASN A 86 -8.42 2.89 -37.20
C ASN A 86 -9.82 2.76 -36.59
N LYS A 87 -10.01 3.25 -35.35
CA LYS A 87 -11.31 3.29 -34.70
C LYS A 87 -12.28 4.23 -35.42
N ARG A 88 -11.82 5.44 -35.79
CA ARG A 88 -12.61 6.37 -36.60
C ARG A 88 -13.10 5.71 -37.89
N ASN A 89 -12.17 5.18 -38.68
CA ASN A 89 -12.48 4.57 -39.96
C ASN A 89 -13.48 3.42 -39.84
N ARG A 90 -13.33 2.58 -38.82
CA ARG A 90 -14.28 1.49 -38.56
C ARG A 90 -15.67 2.00 -38.18
N LEU A 91 -15.77 3.02 -37.33
CA LEU A 91 -17.05 3.59 -36.91
C LEU A 91 -17.75 4.32 -38.07
N VAL A 92 -17.00 5.08 -38.86
CA VAL A 92 -17.55 5.77 -40.07
C VAL A 92 -18.04 4.77 -41.10
N ALA A 93 -17.31 3.68 -41.34
CA ALA A 93 -17.73 2.62 -42.27
C ALA A 93 -19.03 1.91 -41.80
N GLU A 94 -19.28 1.84 -40.50
CA GLU A 94 -20.39 1.13 -39.92
C GLU A 94 -21.65 1.99 -39.71
N PHE A 95 -21.47 3.25 -39.31
CA PHE A 95 -22.55 4.15 -38.89
C PHE A 95 -22.68 5.41 -39.74
N ALA A 96 -21.80 5.64 -40.68
CA ALA A 96 -21.60 6.87 -41.44
C ALA A 96 -21.10 8.05 -40.57
N GLU A 97 -20.56 9.07 -41.24
CA GLU A 97 -20.02 10.27 -40.59
C GLU A 97 -21.18 11.12 -40.02
N LYS A 98 -20.98 11.62 -38.77
CA LYS A 98 -21.98 12.43 -38.04
C LYS A 98 -23.27 11.71 -37.62
N TYR A 99 -23.33 10.38 -37.76
CA TYR A 99 -24.52 9.59 -37.36
C TYR A 99 -24.32 8.82 -36.02
N PHE A 100 -23.23 9.06 -35.30
CA PHE A 100 -22.99 8.48 -33.97
C PHE A 100 -22.45 9.51 -32.99
N ASP A 101 -22.76 9.34 -31.71
CA ASP A 101 -22.14 10.05 -30.60
C ASP A 101 -21.03 9.18 -30.03
N TYR A 102 -19.96 9.78 -29.51
CA TYR A 102 -18.84 9.00 -29.04
C TYR A 102 -18.37 9.44 -27.63
N ALA A 103 -18.35 8.48 -26.70
CA ALA A 103 -17.78 8.63 -25.36
C ALA A 103 -16.30 8.25 -25.34
N GLY A 104 -15.42 9.17 -24.96
CA GLY A 104 -13.98 8.93 -24.96
C GLY A 104 -13.23 9.71 -23.87
N ASN A 105 -11.94 9.37 -23.65
CA ASN A 105 -11.14 9.92 -22.57
C ASN A 105 -9.70 10.30 -22.95
N SER A 106 -9.30 10.12 -24.18
CA SER A 106 -7.89 10.24 -24.59
C SER A 106 -7.68 11.13 -25.79
N ARG A 107 -6.43 11.59 -25.99
CA ARG A 107 -6.06 12.34 -27.19
C ARG A 107 -6.28 11.57 -28.50
N ARG A 108 -6.26 10.24 -28.47
CA ARG A 108 -6.53 9.37 -29.63
C ARG A 108 -7.97 9.44 -30.08
N ASP A 109 -8.90 9.77 -29.16
CA ASP A 109 -10.32 9.88 -29.44
C ASP A 109 -10.68 11.16 -30.21
N LEU A 110 -9.76 12.15 -30.31
CA LEU A 110 -9.92 13.34 -31.15
C LEU A 110 -10.22 12.97 -32.61
N ALA A 111 -9.55 11.94 -33.14
CA ALA A 111 -9.80 11.44 -34.49
C ALA A 111 -11.23 10.86 -34.65
N VAL A 112 -11.80 10.29 -33.59
CA VAL A 112 -13.17 9.76 -33.60
C VAL A 112 -14.20 10.89 -33.44
N TRP A 113 -13.95 11.81 -32.51
CA TRP A 113 -14.83 12.95 -32.28
C TRP A 113 -14.95 13.87 -33.50
N SER A 114 -13.90 14.01 -34.32
CA SER A 114 -14.00 14.81 -35.56
C SER A 114 -15.08 14.29 -36.53
N SER A 115 -15.39 13.00 -36.49
CA SER A 115 -16.42 12.36 -37.30
C SER A 115 -17.70 12.01 -36.53
N ALA A 116 -17.71 12.19 -35.21
CA ALA A 116 -18.90 12.00 -34.37
C ALA A 116 -19.87 13.21 -34.50
N ARG A 117 -21.15 12.97 -34.24
CA ARG A 117 -22.16 14.03 -34.13
C ARG A 117 -21.90 14.87 -32.89
N LYS A 118 -21.75 14.20 -31.73
CA LYS A 118 -21.49 14.81 -30.44
C LYS A 118 -20.43 14.05 -29.68
N ALA A 119 -19.67 14.77 -28.81
CA ALA A 119 -18.69 14.18 -27.92
C ALA A 119 -19.22 14.08 -26.48
N ILE A 120 -18.99 12.92 -25.88
CA ILE A 120 -19.14 12.70 -24.44
C ILE A 120 -17.71 12.54 -23.88
N LEU A 121 -17.32 13.39 -22.95
CA LEU A 121 -15.96 13.38 -22.41
C LEU A 121 -15.95 12.70 -21.05
N VAL A 122 -15.03 11.75 -20.86
CA VAL A 122 -14.87 11.04 -19.60
C VAL A 122 -13.52 11.38 -18.98
N ASN A 123 -13.49 11.99 -17.82
CA ASN A 123 -12.28 12.41 -17.11
C ASN A 123 -11.29 13.21 -17.99
N PRO A 124 -11.73 14.19 -18.79
CA PRO A 124 -10.85 14.91 -19.69
C PRO A 124 -9.90 15.84 -18.92
N THR A 125 -8.67 16.01 -19.45
CA THR A 125 -7.82 17.13 -19.06
C THR A 125 -8.35 18.43 -19.67
N THR A 126 -8.00 19.59 -19.09
CA THR A 126 -8.39 20.90 -19.63
C THR A 126 -7.96 21.07 -21.08
N SER A 127 -6.77 20.60 -21.46
CA SER A 127 -6.27 20.61 -22.82
C SER A 127 -7.08 19.72 -23.75
N LEU A 128 -7.49 18.54 -23.30
CA LEU A 128 -8.32 17.63 -24.09
C LEU A 128 -9.71 18.20 -24.32
N SER A 129 -10.34 18.78 -23.30
CA SER A 129 -11.67 19.43 -23.42
C SER A 129 -11.64 20.56 -24.45
N ARG A 130 -10.62 21.44 -24.42
CA ARG A 130 -10.47 22.52 -25.42
C ARG A 130 -10.33 21.98 -26.84
N ARG A 131 -9.51 20.95 -27.04
CA ARG A 131 -9.32 20.34 -28.37
C ARG A 131 -10.57 19.62 -28.87
N ALA A 132 -11.28 18.93 -28.00
CA ALA A 132 -12.55 18.27 -28.36
C ALA A 132 -13.61 19.29 -28.78
N ALA A 133 -13.74 20.41 -28.06
CA ALA A 133 -14.64 21.52 -28.39
C ALA A 133 -14.32 22.16 -29.75
N GLY A 134 -13.05 22.10 -30.19
CA GLY A 134 -12.63 22.60 -31.49
C GLY A 134 -12.98 21.69 -32.68
N VAL A 135 -13.40 20.42 -32.44
CA VAL A 135 -13.68 19.44 -33.50
C VAL A 135 -15.13 18.97 -33.54
N THR A 136 -15.87 19.05 -32.41
CA THR A 136 -17.28 18.67 -32.34
C THR A 136 -17.95 19.29 -31.11
N GLU A 137 -19.29 19.31 -31.10
CA GLU A 137 -20.12 19.74 -29.96
C GLU A 137 -19.93 18.76 -28.78
N ILE A 138 -19.70 19.29 -27.57
CA ILE A 138 -19.62 18.50 -26.35
C ILE A 138 -21.03 18.42 -25.74
N GLU A 139 -21.61 17.21 -25.70
CA GLU A 139 -22.91 16.95 -25.09
C GLU A 139 -22.81 16.88 -23.57
N GLN A 140 -21.83 16.12 -23.05
CA GLN A 140 -21.70 15.89 -21.62
C GLN A 140 -20.25 15.63 -21.21
N VAL A 141 -19.93 15.98 -19.95
CA VAL A 141 -18.61 15.76 -19.35
C VAL A 141 -18.78 15.04 -18.02
N PHE A 142 -18.31 13.80 -17.95
CA PHE A 142 -18.25 13.01 -16.73
C PHE A 142 -16.88 13.19 -16.06
N ARG A 143 -16.86 13.53 -14.79
CA ARG A 143 -15.62 13.72 -14.03
C ARG A 143 -15.67 12.92 -12.74
N SER A 144 -14.81 11.93 -12.60
CA SER A 144 -14.54 11.35 -11.29
C SER A 144 -13.94 12.40 -10.35
N PRO A 145 -14.24 12.34 -9.05
CA PRO A 145 -13.61 13.23 -8.08
C PRO A 145 -12.08 13.14 -8.21
N LYS A 146 -11.44 14.21 -8.65
CA LYS A 146 -9.98 14.25 -8.71
C LYS A 146 -9.44 14.44 -7.31
N GLY A 147 -8.88 13.39 -6.74
CA GLY A 147 -8.25 13.43 -5.41
C GLY A 147 -6.90 14.15 -5.35
N GLY A 148 -6.45 14.80 -6.41
CA GLY A 148 -5.24 15.63 -6.45
C GLY A 148 -4.05 15.04 -5.66
N THR A 149 -3.33 15.89 -4.92
CA THR A 149 -2.20 15.52 -4.06
C THR A 149 -2.58 14.53 -2.96
N ARG A 150 -3.84 14.56 -2.49
CA ARG A 150 -4.33 13.64 -1.45
C ARG A 150 -4.23 12.16 -1.88
N LEU A 151 -4.54 11.83 -3.13
CA LEU A 151 -4.42 10.45 -3.64
C LEU A 151 -2.97 9.97 -3.66
N PHE A 152 -2.03 10.84 -4.04
CA PHE A 152 -0.61 10.52 -3.99
C PHE A 152 -0.14 10.28 -2.55
N LEU A 153 -0.52 11.13 -1.60
CA LEU A 153 -0.19 10.97 -0.18
C LEU A 153 -0.79 9.68 0.40
N GLN A 154 -2.00 9.31 -0.02
CA GLN A 154 -2.62 8.02 0.34
C GLN A 154 -1.86 6.84 -0.26
N ALA A 155 -1.45 6.91 -1.54
CA ALA A 155 -0.67 5.86 -2.19
C ALA A 155 0.73 5.70 -1.55
N LEU A 156 1.38 6.79 -1.14
CA LEU A 156 2.63 6.77 -0.37
C LEU A 156 2.47 6.20 1.04
N ARG A 157 1.23 6.03 1.51
CA ARG A 157 0.89 5.52 2.85
C ARG A 157 1.62 6.27 3.97
N LEU A 158 1.67 7.61 3.92
CA LEU A 158 2.32 8.43 4.96
C LEU A 158 1.81 8.13 6.36
N HIS A 159 0.56 7.69 6.51
CA HIS A 159 0.00 7.22 7.79
C HIS A 159 0.72 6.00 8.38
N GLN A 160 1.59 5.31 7.60
CA GLN A 160 2.45 4.21 8.07
C GLN A 160 3.86 4.66 8.47
N TRP A 161 4.25 5.91 8.15
CA TRP A 161 5.56 6.47 8.50
C TRP A 161 5.85 6.54 10.02
N PRO A 162 4.85 6.68 10.91
CA PRO A 162 5.09 6.61 12.35
C PRO A 162 5.87 5.37 12.81
N LYS A 163 5.80 4.25 12.09
CA LYS A 163 6.61 3.05 12.37
C LYS A 163 8.11 3.31 12.23
N ASN A 164 8.49 4.24 11.37
CA ASN A 164 9.89 4.59 11.16
C ASN A 164 10.46 5.47 12.30
N LEU A 165 9.61 5.97 13.23
CA LEU A 165 10.08 6.63 14.46
C LEU A 165 10.95 5.69 15.31
N LEU A 166 10.86 4.38 15.12
CA LEU A 166 11.76 3.41 15.75
C LEU A 166 13.25 3.67 15.42
N VAL A 167 13.54 4.36 14.31
CA VAL A 167 14.91 4.82 13.96
C VAL A 167 15.47 5.79 14.99
N PHE A 168 14.62 6.51 15.73
CA PHE A 168 15.05 7.44 16.78
C PHE A 168 15.36 6.77 18.13
N VAL A 169 14.93 5.52 18.33
CA VAL A 169 15.11 4.80 19.59
C VAL A 169 16.58 4.76 20.04
N PRO A 170 17.58 4.43 19.20
CA PRO A 170 18.98 4.44 19.62
C PRO A 170 19.48 5.82 20.04
N LEU A 171 19.09 6.87 19.33
CA LEU A 171 19.44 8.24 19.71
C LEU A 171 18.86 8.61 21.08
N MET A 172 17.63 8.20 21.37
CA MET A 172 17.01 8.43 22.68
C MET A 172 17.74 7.67 23.79
N MET A 173 18.17 6.44 23.53
CA MET A 173 18.89 5.60 24.51
C MET A 173 20.30 6.10 24.80
N THR A 174 20.93 6.84 23.88
CA THR A 174 22.25 7.46 24.13
C THR A 174 22.17 8.75 24.92
N HIS A 175 20.95 9.29 25.14
CA HIS A 175 20.73 10.61 25.78
C HIS A 175 21.43 11.78 25.10
N ARG A 176 21.84 11.62 23.82
CA ARG A 176 22.57 12.64 23.03
C ARG A 176 21.70 13.37 22.03
N PHE A 177 20.40 13.51 22.33
CA PHE A 177 19.42 14.11 21.40
C PHE A 177 19.57 15.62 21.20
N PHE A 178 20.40 16.31 22.00
CA PHE A 178 20.75 17.72 21.78
C PHE A 178 21.95 17.89 20.82
N GLU A 179 22.60 16.82 20.40
CA GLU A 179 23.63 16.88 19.39
C GLU A 179 23.03 16.98 18.01
N PHE A 180 23.02 18.17 17.42
CA PHE A 180 22.36 18.44 16.14
C PHE A 180 22.86 17.56 14.99
N ASP A 181 24.13 17.16 14.99
CA ASP A 181 24.70 16.24 14.00
C ASP A 181 24.02 14.87 14.06
N LEU A 182 23.90 14.27 15.26
CA LEU A 182 23.25 12.98 15.46
C LEU A 182 21.75 13.06 15.16
N LEU A 183 21.10 14.15 15.58
CA LEU A 183 19.69 14.38 15.28
C LEU A 183 19.47 14.52 13.78
N GLY A 184 20.31 15.25 13.06
CA GLY A 184 20.26 15.41 11.61
C GLY A 184 20.45 14.08 10.88
N LYS A 185 21.44 13.26 11.27
CA LYS A 185 21.65 11.91 10.72
C LYS A 185 20.45 11.01 10.96
N THR A 186 19.87 11.01 12.17
CA THR A 186 18.69 10.21 12.49
C THR A 186 17.48 10.66 11.69
N PHE A 187 17.30 11.96 11.46
CA PHE A 187 16.22 12.49 10.63
C PHE A 187 16.39 12.09 9.15
N LEU A 188 17.61 12.16 8.60
CA LEU A 188 17.91 11.67 7.25
C LEU A 188 17.63 10.16 7.15
N ALA A 189 17.99 9.38 8.16
CA ALA A 189 17.69 7.96 8.23
C ALA A 189 16.17 7.69 8.23
N PHE A 190 15.41 8.45 9.01
CA PHE A 190 13.94 8.39 9.04
C PHE A 190 13.35 8.68 7.65
N LEU A 191 13.84 9.72 6.96
CA LEU A 191 13.39 10.05 5.60
C LEU A 191 13.73 8.94 4.60
N ALA A 192 14.98 8.44 4.62
CA ALA A 192 15.40 7.36 3.73
C ALA A 192 14.54 6.10 3.94
N PHE A 193 14.29 5.70 5.19
CA PHE A 193 13.39 4.59 5.51
C PHE A 193 11.95 4.84 5.07
N GLY A 194 11.44 6.05 5.25
CA GLY A 194 10.10 6.45 4.81
C GLY A 194 9.93 6.30 3.31
N LEU A 195 10.90 6.80 2.53
CA LEU A 195 10.92 6.71 1.08
C LEU A 195 11.02 5.24 0.60
N CYS A 196 11.93 4.47 1.21
CA CYS A 196 12.09 3.04 0.94
C CYS A 196 10.80 2.26 1.23
N ALA A 197 10.19 2.47 2.40
CA ALA A 197 8.94 1.81 2.76
C ALA A 197 7.80 2.19 1.81
N SER A 198 7.68 3.45 1.42
CA SER A 198 6.67 3.91 0.45
C SER A 198 6.88 3.27 -0.92
N SER A 199 8.13 3.10 -1.39
CA SER A 199 8.44 2.35 -2.60
C SER A 199 7.90 0.92 -2.55
N VAL A 200 8.15 0.20 -1.45
CA VAL A 200 7.64 -1.17 -1.25
C VAL A 200 6.11 -1.20 -1.17
N TYR A 201 5.48 -0.24 -0.51
CA TYR A 201 4.01 -0.18 -0.45
C TYR A 201 3.38 0.01 -1.81
N LEU A 202 3.99 0.81 -2.70
CA LEU A 202 3.53 0.95 -4.08
C LEU A 202 3.62 -0.37 -4.86
N VAL A 203 4.75 -1.10 -4.73
CA VAL A 203 4.89 -2.43 -5.33
C VAL A 203 3.81 -3.38 -4.81
N ASN A 204 3.59 -3.40 -3.49
CA ASN A 204 2.59 -4.25 -2.88
C ASN A 204 1.17 -3.93 -3.37
N ASP A 205 0.80 -2.65 -3.45
CA ASP A 205 -0.52 -2.25 -3.96
C ASP A 205 -0.74 -2.62 -5.42
N LEU A 206 0.32 -2.60 -6.24
CA LEU A 206 0.25 -3.05 -7.63
C LEU A 206 0.10 -4.58 -7.74
N MET A 207 0.78 -5.33 -6.88
CA MET A 207 0.74 -6.79 -6.90
C MET A 207 -0.54 -7.36 -6.28
N ASP A 208 -0.99 -6.76 -5.19
CA ASP A 208 -2.18 -7.18 -4.47
C ASP A 208 -3.48 -6.62 -5.13
N LEU A 209 -3.38 -5.95 -6.28
CA LEU A 209 -4.50 -5.29 -6.97
C LEU A 209 -5.75 -6.19 -7.15
N PRO A 210 -5.66 -7.46 -7.59
CA PRO A 210 -6.83 -8.31 -7.70
C PRO A 210 -7.47 -8.59 -6.35
N SER A 211 -6.69 -8.93 -5.33
CA SER A 211 -7.19 -9.20 -3.98
C SER A 211 -7.74 -7.96 -3.27
N ASP A 212 -7.11 -6.80 -3.49
CA ASP A 212 -7.56 -5.53 -2.91
C ASP A 212 -8.93 -5.11 -3.46
N ARG A 213 -9.23 -5.38 -4.74
CA ARG A 213 -10.53 -5.10 -5.35
C ARG A 213 -11.67 -5.93 -4.79
N HIS A 214 -11.42 -7.17 -4.37
CA HIS A 214 -12.40 -8.02 -3.69
C HIS A 214 -12.64 -7.61 -2.24
N HIS A 215 -11.66 -6.99 -1.60
CA HIS A 215 -11.74 -6.71 -0.17
C HIS A 215 -12.60 -5.47 0.14
N PRO A 216 -13.58 -5.51 1.07
CA PRO A 216 -14.51 -4.43 1.35
C PRO A 216 -13.87 -3.06 1.62
N ARG A 217 -12.78 -3.03 2.39
CA ARG A 217 -12.07 -1.79 2.75
C ARG A 217 -10.94 -1.46 1.77
N LYS A 218 -10.15 -2.45 1.32
CA LYS A 218 -8.97 -2.23 0.49
C LYS A 218 -9.31 -1.82 -0.94
N ARG A 219 -10.53 -2.13 -1.44
CA ARG A 219 -11.02 -1.65 -2.75
C ARG A 219 -11.04 -0.11 -2.88
N GLN A 220 -10.96 0.61 -1.75
CA GLN A 220 -10.89 2.08 -1.71
C GLN A 220 -9.45 2.61 -1.87
N ARG A 221 -8.43 1.74 -1.98
CA ARG A 221 -7.06 2.17 -2.25
C ARG A 221 -6.97 2.81 -3.63
N PRO A 222 -6.15 3.87 -3.82
CA PRO A 222 -6.11 4.64 -5.06
C PRO A 222 -5.93 3.83 -6.34
N PHE A 223 -5.10 2.77 -6.32
CA PHE A 223 -4.90 1.89 -7.47
C PHE A 223 -6.05 0.89 -7.65
N ALA A 224 -6.57 0.32 -6.57
CA ALA A 224 -7.69 -0.63 -6.62
C ALA A 224 -8.98 0.05 -7.09
N ALA A 225 -9.24 1.27 -6.62
CA ALA A 225 -10.36 2.11 -7.02
C ALA A 225 -10.22 2.67 -8.45
N GLY A 226 -9.04 2.53 -9.10
CA GLY A 226 -8.79 3.10 -10.41
C GLY A 226 -8.65 4.63 -10.44
N GLU A 227 -8.55 5.27 -9.27
CA GLU A 227 -8.39 6.73 -9.14
C GLU A 227 -6.98 7.20 -9.50
N LEU A 228 -5.99 6.31 -9.35
CA LEU A 228 -4.59 6.55 -9.72
C LEU A 228 -4.16 5.56 -10.79
N SER A 229 -3.56 6.05 -11.87
CA SER A 229 -3.05 5.20 -12.95
C SER A 229 -1.92 4.29 -12.45
N LEU A 230 -1.94 3.01 -12.84
CA LEU A 230 -0.92 2.02 -12.50
C LEU A 230 0.48 2.43 -12.97
N PHE A 231 0.59 3.20 -14.05
CA PHE A 231 1.87 3.74 -14.54
C PHE A 231 2.54 4.67 -13.53
N TRP A 232 1.75 5.41 -12.72
CA TRP A 232 2.32 6.21 -11.64
C TRP A 232 2.95 5.32 -10.56
N GLY A 233 2.31 4.22 -10.21
CA GLY A 233 2.89 3.27 -9.25
C GLY A 233 4.19 2.64 -9.75
N LEU A 234 4.22 2.23 -11.03
CA LEU A 234 5.40 1.65 -11.68
C LEU A 234 6.58 2.63 -11.80
N GLY A 235 6.31 3.92 -12.03
CA GLY A 235 7.35 4.94 -12.13
C GLY A 235 7.79 5.49 -10.77
N LEU A 236 6.83 5.74 -9.89
CA LEU A 236 7.08 6.36 -8.58
C LEU A 236 7.82 5.41 -7.62
N SER A 237 7.56 4.10 -7.69
CA SER A 237 8.23 3.13 -6.82
C SER A 237 9.75 3.11 -7.00
N PRO A 238 10.32 2.91 -8.21
CA PRO A 238 11.76 2.95 -8.40
C PRO A 238 12.35 4.35 -8.16
N PHE A 239 11.59 5.41 -8.45
CA PHE A 239 12.02 6.78 -8.15
C PHE A 239 12.23 7.00 -6.64
N LEU A 240 11.27 6.59 -5.81
CA LEU A 240 11.38 6.72 -4.35
C LEU A 240 12.50 5.85 -3.78
N LEU A 241 12.70 4.65 -4.33
CA LEU A 241 13.84 3.81 -3.94
C LEU A 241 15.16 4.48 -4.28
N GLY A 242 15.30 5.01 -5.51
CA GLY A 242 16.49 5.74 -5.93
C GLY A 242 16.78 6.95 -5.04
N LEU A 243 15.75 7.75 -4.71
CA LEU A 243 15.88 8.88 -3.80
C LEU A 243 16.26 8.43 -2.37
N SER A 244 15.68 7.33 -1.88
CA SER A 244 16.07 6.73 -0.59
C SER A 244 17.53 6.32 -0.56
N LEU A 245 18.04 5.70 -1.62
CA LEU A 245 19.44 5.31 -1.75
C LEU A 245 20.35 6.54 -1.81
N VAL A 246 19.98 7.56 -2.56
CA VAL A 246 20.76 8.82 -2.62
C VAL A 246 20.85 9.48 -1.23
N VAL A 247 19.73 9.57 -0.50
CA VAL A 247 19.75 10.09 0.87
C VAL A 247 20.64 9.23 1.80
N SER A 248 20.61 7.90 1.61
CA SER A 248 21.42 6.99 2.43
C SER A 248 22.92 7.12 2.21
N LEU A 249 23.38 7.66 1.06
CA LEU A 249 24.80 7.95 0.81
C LEU A 249 25.34 9.11 1.66
N LEU A 250 24.46 9.94 2.24
CA LEU A 250 24.82 10.98 3.19
C LEU A 250 25.03 10.45 4.61
N LEU A 251 24.79 9.15 4.83
CA LEU A 251 24.88 8.48 6.13
C LEU A 251 26.02 7.45 6.13
N PRO A 252 26.47 6.99 7.29
CA PRO A 252 27.50 5.96 7.40
C PRO A 252 27.14 4.70 6.61
N PHE A 253 28.13 4.06 5.99
CA PHE A 253 27.94 2.90 5.11
C PHE A 253 27.12 1.74 5.72
N PRO A 254 27.25 1.41 7.04
CA PRO A 254 26.41 0.39 7.67
C PRO A 254 24.91 0.66 7.58
N PHE A 255 24.50 1.95 7.51
CA PHE A 255 23.10 2.32 7.32
C PHE A 255 22.57 1.87 5.95
N LEU A 256 23.35 2.08 4.88
CA LEU A 256 22.99 1.62 3.53
C LEU A 256 22.80 0.10 3.52
N GLY A 257 23.71 -0.66 4.15
CA GLY A 257 23.57 -2.11 4.28
C GLY A 257 22.27 -2.52 4.97
N THR A 258 21.93 -1.85 6.08
CA THR A 258 20.69 -2.10 6.83
C THR A 258 19.45 -1.77 5.98
N LEU A 259 19.48 -0.68 5.22
CA LEU A 259 18.38 -0.27 4.32
C LEU A 259 18.16 -1.29 3.19
N VAL A 260 19.25 -1.79 2.60
CA VAL A 260 19.20 -2.81 1.54
C VAL A 260 18.63 -4.12 2.09
N ILE A 261 19.09 -4.58 3.26
CA ILE A 261 18.54 -5.77 3.93
C ILE A 261 17.05 -5.58 4.20
N TYR A 262 16.65 -4.43 4.72
CA TYR A 262 15.25 -4.09 4.95
C TYR A 262 14.42 -4.17 3.67
N TYR A 263 14.92 -3.61 2.57
CA TYR A 263 14.22 -3.61 1.28
C TYR A 263 14.03 -5.04 0.75
N ILE A 264 15.10 -5.84 0.73
CA ILE A 264 15.07 -7.24 0.26
C ILE A 264 14.12 -8.07 1.13
N LEU A 265 14.24 -7.97 2.45
CA LEU A 265 13.40 -8.72 3.38
C LEU A 265 11.93 -8.33 3.27
N ASN A 266 11.63 -7.05 3.06
CA ASN A 266 10.27 -6.56 2.90
C ASN A 266 9.64 -7.00 1.56
N LEU A 267 10.41 -7.02 0.47
CA LEU A 267 9.98 -7.62 -0.79
C LEU A 267 9.74 -9.13 -0.63
N SER A 268 10.70 -9.87 -0.06
CA SER A 268 10.58 -11.31 0.19
C SER A 268 9.35 -11.63 1.05
N TYR A 269 9.07 -10.79 2.06
CA TYR A 269 7.86 -10.87 2.86
C TYR A 269 6.60 -10.69 2.01
N SER A 270 6.59 -9.69 1.15
CA SER A 270 5.42 -9.35 0.34
C SER A 270 5.10 -10.42 -0.71
N PHE A 271 6.14 -11.01 -1.31
CA PHE A 271 5.97 -12.01 -2.36
C PHE A 271 5.70 -13.42 -1.83
N TYR A 272 6.41 -13.81 -0.77
CA TYR A 272 6.46 -15.20 -0.36
C TYR A 272 6.25 -15.43 1.14
N LEU A 273 7.05 -14.79 2.03
CA LEU A 273 7.14 -15.14 3.44
C LEU A 273 5.84 -14.90 4.20
N LYS A 274 5.04 -13.92 3.79
CA LYS A 274 3.72 -13.62 4.41
C LYS A 274 2.71 -14.77 4.34
N ARG A 275 2.99 -15.84 3.57
CA ARG A 275 2.12 -17.03 3.41
C ARG A 275 2.53 -18.20 4.30
N ILE A 276 3.69 -18.12 4.93
CA ILE A 276 4.24 -19.18 5.77
C ILE A 276 3.90 -18.84 7.22
N VAL A 277 3.10 -19.71 7.85
CA VAL A 277 2.65 -19.55 9.24
C VAL A 277 3.85 -19.46 10.18
N LEU A 278 3.78 -18.63 11.21
CA LEU A 278 4.81 -18.26 12.17
C LEU A 278 6.01 -17.52 11.56
N LEU A 279 6.50 -17.87 10.37
CA LEU A 279 7.60 -17.15 9.74
C LEU A 279 7.20 -15.72 9.39
N ASP A 280 5.94 -15.50 9.03
CA ASP A 280 5.41 -14.16 8.73
C ASP A 280 5.50 -13.20 9.93
N VAL A 281 5.19 -13.65 11.14
CA VAL A 281 5.29 -12.82 12.35
C VAL A 281 6.73 -12.62 12.80
N ILE A 282 7.59 -13.63 12.65
CA ILE A 282 9.03 -13.51 12.94
C ILE A 282 9.68 -12.48 12.02
N VAL A 283 9.40 -12.56 10.72
CA VAL A 283 9.92 -11.59 9.73
C VAL A 283 9.36 -10.20 9.99
N LEU A 284 8.09 -10.09 10.35
CA LEU A 284 7.48 -8.80 10.68
C LEU A 284 8.14 -8.16 11.91
N ALA A 285 8.41 -8.94 12.97
CA ALA A 285 9.17 -8.50 14.13
C ALA A 285 10.61 -8.09 13.74
N GLY A 286 11.27 -8.87 12.89
CA GLY A 286 12.59 -8.54 12.34
C GLY A 286 12.59 -7.22 11.56
N LEU A 287 11.57 -6.94 10.76
CA LEU A 287 11.42 -5.68 10.05
C LEU A 287 11.27 -4.47 11.00
N TYR A 288 10.67 -4.64 12.18
CA TYR A 288 10.63 -3.60 13.20
C TYR A 288 12.00 -3.43 13.89
N THR A 289 12.65 -4.53 14.24
CA THR A 289 14.00 -4.50 14.85
C THR A 289 15.04 -3.89 13.90
N LEU A 290 14.96 -4.16 12.60
CA LEU A 290 15.82 -3.54 11.59
C LEU A 290 15.72 -2.01 11.56
N ARG A 291 14.58 -1.42 11.92
CA ARG A 291 14.47 0.06 12.04
C ARG A 291 15.28 0.58 13.21
N VAL A 292 15.29 -0.13 14.32
CA VAL A 292 16.13 0.21 15.47
C VAL A 292 17.62 0.06 15.11
N MET A 293 17.98 -1.05 14.44
CA MET A 293 19.36 -1.25 13.95
C MET A 293 19.80 -0.16 12.97
N ALA A 294 18.91 0.27 12.09
CA ALA A 294 19.17 1.34 11.14
C ALA A 294 19.44 2.68 11.84
N GLY A 295 18.67 2.99 12.88
CA GLY A 295 18.93 4.16 13.72
C GLY A 295 20.32 4.12 14.34
N SER A 296 20.71 2.99 14.88
CA SER A 296 22.07 2.76 15.42
C SER A 296 23.15 2.91 14.36
N ALA A 297 22.94 2.33 13.18
CA ALA A 297 23.85 2.43 12.05
C ALA A 297 24.02 3.88 11.54
N ALA A 298 22.93 4.66 11.54
CA ALA A 298 22.95 6.06 11.10
C ALA A 298 23.81 6.96 11.99
N ILE A 299 23.84 6.69 13.29
CA ILE A 299 24.64 7.46 14.27
C ILE A 299 25.98 6.78 14.62
N SER A 300 26.33 5.68 13.93
CA SER A 300 27.54 4.88 14.16
C SER A 300 27.72 4.39 15.61
N ILE A 301 26.61 4.08 16.29
CA ILE A 301 26.60 3.51 17.65
C ILE A 301 25.95 2.14 17.61
N TRP A 302 26.69 1.07 17.96
CA TRP A 302 26.15 -0.27 17.99
C TRP A 302 25.02 -0.41 19.02
N PRO A 303 23.89 -1.04 18.65
CA PRO A 303 22.82 -1.28 19.61
C PRO A 303 23.29 -2.30 20.65
N SER A 304 22.95 -2.08 21.91
CA SER A 304 23.25 -3.06 22.96
C SER A 304 22.51 -4.37 22.71
N SER A 305 23.11 -5.50 23.13
CA SER A 305 22.44 -6.81 23.05
C SER A 305 21.11 -6.83 23.81
N TRP A 306 21.01 -6.06 24.89
CA TRP A 306 19.77 -5.89 25.66
C TRP A 306 18.67 -5.20 24.85
N LEU A 307 19.01 -4.13 24.14
CA LEU A 307 18.06 -3.43 23.28
C LEU A 307 17.58 -4.32 22.13
N LEU A 308 18.47 -5.11 21.53
CA LEU A 308 18.10 -6.04 20.46
C LEU A 308 17.21 -7.17 20.98
N ALA A 309 17.54 -7.77 22.13
CA ALA A 309 16.72 -8.81 22.74
C ALA A 309 15.33 -8.27 23.12
N PHE A 310 15.27 -7.12 23.81
CA PHE A 310 14.01 -6.45 24.12
C PHE A 310 13.18 -6.17 22.86
N SER A 311 13.80 -5.57 21.84
CA SER A 311 13.14 -5.25 20.56
C SER A 311 12.60 -6.50 19.87
N THR A 312 13.35 -7.58 19.87
CA THR A 312 12.93 -8.85 19.25
C THR A 312 11.65 -9.37 19.90
N PHE A 313 11.62 -9.46 21.22
CA PHE A 313 10.46 -10.03 21.93
C PHE A 313 9.25 -9.10 21.95
N ILE A 314 9.44 -7.78 22.13
CA ILE A 314 8.31 -6.85 22.12
C ILE A 314 7.68 -6.76 20.71
N PHE A 315 8.48 -6.71 19.64
CA PHE A 315 7.96 -6.65 18.29
C PHE A 315 7.38 -7.99 17.83
N LEU A 316 7.88 -9.13 18.36
CA LEU A 316 7.24 -10.43 18.13
C LEU A 316 5.85 -10.46 18.77
N SER A 317 5.71 -9.99 20.01
CA SER A 317 4.41 -9.84 20.66
C SER A 317 3.46 -8.98 19.81
N LEU A 318 3.89 -7.80 19.36
CA LEU A 318 3.05 -6.92 18.53
C LEU A 318 2.71 -7.53 17.16
N ALA A 319 3.62 -8.28 16.55
CA ALA A 319 3.34 -8.99 15.30
C ALA A 319 2.28 -10.07 15.48
N LEU A 320 2.33 -10.81 16.62
CA LEU A 320 1.33 -11.79 16.99
C LEU A 320 -0.02 -11.16 17.35
N VAL A 321 -0.05 -10.02 18.06
CA VAL A 321 -1.25 -9.19 18.27
C VAL A 321 -1.93 -8.86 16.96
N LYS A 322 -1.15 -8.45 15.96
CA LYS A 322 -1.69 -8.13 14.62
C LYS A 322 -2.39 -9.33 13.99
N ARG A 323 -1.78 -10.53 14.05
CA ARG A 323 -2.40 -11.74 13.51
C ARG A 323 -3.64 -12.13 14.28
N TYR A 324 -3.58 -12.06 15.59
CA TYR A 324 -4.71 -12.31 16.46
C TYR A 324 -5.90 -11.40 16.11
N ALA A 325 -5.68 -10.08 16.00
CA ALA A 325 -6.72 -9.11 15.68
C ALA A 325 -7.31 -9.35 14.26
N GLU A 326 -6.49 -9.75 13.28
CA GLU A 326 -6.97 -10.15 11.96
C GLU A 326 -7.91 -11.36 12.05
N LEU A 327 -7.61 -12.39 12.86
CA LEU A 327 -8.47 -13.55 13.05
C LEU A 327 -9.78 -13.22 13.80
N VAL A 328 -9.73 -12.36 14.82
CA VAL A 328 -10.93 -11.89 15.54
C VAL A 328 -11.87 -11.14 14.59
N THR A 329 -11.34 -10.29 13.72
CA THR A 329 -12.14 -9.54 12.73
C THR A 329 -12.82 -10.49 11.73
N MET A 330 -12.12 -11.53 11.29
CA MET A 330 -12.65 -12.52 10.35
C MET A 330 -13.76 -13.37 10.95
N GLU A 331 -13.59 -13.79 12.19
CA GLU A 331 -14.62 -14.55 12.89
C GLU A 331 -15.94 -13.77 12.97
N ALA A 332 -15.85 -12.44 13.15
CA ALA A 332 -17.02 -11.56 13.19
C ALA A 332 -17.68 -11.35 11.81
N GLU A 333 -16.90 -11.38 10.71
CA GLU A 333 -17.40 -11.14 9.34
C GLU A 333 -17.95 -12.40 8.64
N SER A 334 -18.05 -13.54 9.33
CA SER A 334 -18.61 -14.84 8.94
C SER A 334 -18.49 -15.23 7.46
N GLY A 335 -17.60 -16.15 7.16
CA GLY A 335 -17.50 -16.84 5.87
C GLY A 335 -16.08 -17.13 5.37
N VAL A 336 -15.04 -16.52 5.91
CA VAL A 336 -13.67 -16.78 5.49
C VAL A 336 -12.98 -17.69 6.50
N VAL A 337 -12.51 -18.85 6.05
CA VAL A 337 -11.95 -19.91 6.94
C VAL A 337 -10.44 -19.69 7.23
N GLN A 338 -9.73 -18.93 6.42
CA GLN A 338 -8.27 -18.78 6.51
C GLN A 338 -7.77 -17.39 6.13
N VAL A 339 -6.80 -16.83 6.89
CA VAL A 339 -5.95 -15.70 6.48
C VAL A 339 -4.48 -16.09 6.54
N ARG A 340 -3.79 -16.03 5.40
CA ARG A 340 -2.33 -16.25 5.33
C ARG A 340 -1.90 -17.59 5.94
N GLY A 341 -2.75 -18.62 5.83
CA GLY A 341 -2.49 -19.95 6.37
C GLY A 341 -2.92 -20.15 7.83
N TYR A 342 -3.30 -19.10 8.57
CA TYR A 342 -3.84 -19.25 9.93
C TYR A 342 -5.33 -19.58 9.91
N GLN A 343 -5.76 -20.40 10.86
CA GLN A 343 -7.15 -20.79 11.10
C GLN A 343 -7.68 -20.09 12.37
N ILE A 344 -9.00 -20.00 12.50
CA ILE A 344 -9.62 -19.37 13.69
C ILE A 344 -9.22 -20.09 14.99
N MET A 345 -9.02 -21.42 14.93
CA MET A 345 -8.58 -22.20 16.08
C MET A 345 -7.16 -21.87 16.56
N ASP A 346 -6.32 -21.22 15.73
CA ASP A 346 -4.97 -20.82 16.12
C ASP A 346 -4.95 -19.61 17.07
N LYS A 347 -6.10 -18.96 17.32
CA LYS A 347 -6.18 -17.75 18.17
C LYS A 347 -5.59 -17.94 19.56
N GLU A 348 -5.93 -19.04 20.21
CA GLU A 348 -5.45 -19.31 21.59
C GLU A 348 -3.94 -19.50 21.64
N LEU A 349 -3.39 -20.24 20.65
CA LEU A 349 -1.95 -20.41 20.52
C LEU A 349 -1.25 -19.08 20.26
N LEU A 350 -1.77 -18.26 19.34
CA LEU A 350 -1.20 -16.94 19.06
C LEU A 350 -1.28 -16.00 20.27
N ALA A 351 -2.36 -16.04 21.03
CA ALA A 351 -2.51 -15.26 22.27
C ALA A 351 -1.48 -15.69 23.33
N SER A 352 -1.28 -16.99 23.51
CA SER A 352 -0.30 -17.54 24.44
C SER A 352 1.14 -17.18 24.05
N LEU A 353 1.53 -17.44 22.80
CA LEU A 353 2.86 -17.13 22.29
C LEU A 353 3.15 -15.62 22.32
N GLY A 354 2.16 -14.80 22.00
CA GLY A 354 2.33 -13.37 21.90
C GLY A 354 2.34 -12.65 23.24
N SER A 355 1.45 -13.00 24.17
CA SER A 355 1.50 -12.46 25.54
C SER A 355 2.77 -12.93 26.27
N GLY A 356 3.13 -14.21 26.13
CA GLY A 356 4.40 -14.73 26.64
C GLY A 356 5.62 -13.99 26.11
N SER A 357 5.68 -13.74 24.79
CA SER A 357 6.75 -12.96 24.18
C SER A 357 6.82 -11.53 24.76
N GLY A 358 5.68 -10.87 24.95
CA GLY A 358 5.62 -9.56 25.58
C GLY A 358 6.16 -9.55 27.00
N TYR A 359 5.79 -10.54 27.81
CA TYR A 359 6.30 -10.65 29.20
C TYR A 359 7.78 -10.99 29.24
N VAL A 360 8.29 -11.80 28.30
CA VAL A 360 9.74 -12.04 28.14
C VAL A 360 10.48 -10.73 27.83
N ALA A 361 9.91 -9.83 27.01
CA ALA A 361 10.52 -8.52 26.79
C ALA A 361 10.67 -7.72 28.11
N VAL A 362 9.66 -7.76 29.00
CA VAL A 362 9.76 -7.11 30.32
C VAL A 362 10.78 -7.81 31.21
N LEU A 363 10.88 -9.14 31.15
CA LEU A 363 11.92 -9.89 31.84
C LEU A 363 13.32 -9.49 31.39
N VAL A 364 13.54 -9.33 30.06
CA VAL A 364 14.82 -8.84 29.51
C VAL A 364 15.16 -7.46 30.06
N LEU A 365 14.17 -6.56 30.15
CA LEU A 365 14.36 -5.25 30.78
C LEU A 365 14.72 -5.36 32.26
N ALA A 366 14.04 -6.20 33.03
CA ALA A 366 14.33 -6.42 34.46
C ALA A 366 15.75 -6.97 34.67
N ILE A 367 16.19 -7.92 33.84
CA ILE A 367 17.55 -8.47 33.90
C ILE A 367 18.57 -7.37 33.50
N TYR A 368 18.28 -6.55 32.49
CA TYR A 368 19.12 -5.40 32.12
C TYR A 368 19.32 -4.45 33.32
N ILE A 369 18.24 -4.12 34.04
CA ILE A 369 18.34 -3.25 35.22
C ILE A 369 19.16 -3.91 36.34
N SER A 370 18.96 -5.22 36.57
CA SER A 370 19.66 -6.00 37.59
C SER A 370 21.15 -6.26 37.28
N SER A 371 21.54 -6.19 35.99
CA SER A 371 22.94 -6.52 35.58
C SER A 371 23.97 -5.45 35.87
N GLY A 372 23.59 -4.33 36.52
CA GLY A 372 24.45 -3.19 36.76
C GLY A 372 24.75 -2.31 35.53
N VAL A 373 24.38 -2.78 34.31
CA VAL A 373 24.60 -1.97 33.07
C VAL A 373 23.76 -0.69 33.11
N ALA A 374 22.60 -0.73 33.73
CA ALA A 374 21.74 0.45 33.87
C ALA A 374 22.39 1.55 34.74
N GLU A 375 23.21 1.18 35.72
CA GLU A 375 23.93 2.12 36.59
C GLU A 375 24.91 3.00 35.81
N ILE A 376 25.47 2.47 34.73
CA ILE A 376 26.42 3.22 33.86
C ILE A 376 25.70 4.35 33.11
N HIS A 377 24.42 4.17 32.83
CA HIS A 377 23.65 5.08 31.96
C HIS A 377 22.69 5.99 32.72
N TYR A 378 22.28 5.59 33.95
CA TYR A 378 21.26 6.26 34.74
C TYR A 378 21.74 6.52 36.15
N THR A 379 21.79 7.77 36.56
CA THR A 379 22.19 8.19 37.93
C THR A 379 21.22 7.61 38.98
N ARG A 380 19.93 7.59 38.65
CA ARG A 380 18.88 7.03 39.52
C ARG A 380 18.31 5.77 38.90
N HIS A 381 19.16 4.77 38.62
CA HIS A 381 18.81 3.52 37.95
C HIS A 381 17.64 2.79 38.60
N TYR A 382 17.42 2.94 39.93
CA TYR A 382 16.26 2.36 40.62
C TYR A 382 14.92 2.85 40.07
N LEU A 383 14.83 4.07 39.50
CA LEU A 383 13.61 4.56 38.88
C LEU A 383 13.25 3.78 37.58
N VAL A 384 14.25 3.23 36.90
CA VAL A 384 14.03 2.45 35.65
C VAL A 384 13.15 1.20 35.91
N TRP A 385 13.13 0.67 37.16
CA TRP A 385 12.25 -0.40 37.57
C TRP A 385 10.77 -0.08 37.37
N LEU A 386 10.38 1.21 37.43
CA LEU A 386 8.99 1.61 37.17
C LEU A 386 8.53 1.34 35.73
N LEU A 387 9.49 1.16 34.79
CA LEU A 387 9.13 0.76 33.43
C LEU A 387 8.56 -0.67 33.37
N CYS A 388 8.97 -1.57 34.25
CA CYS A 388 8.48 -2.94 34.27
C CYS A 388 6.94 -3.02 34.47
N PRO A 389 6.36 -2.45 35.55
CA PRO A 389 4.91 -2.47 35.71
C PRO A 389 4.18 -1.65 34.63
N LEU A 390 4.76 -0.55 34.13
CA LEU A 390 4.16 0.22 33.03
C LEU A 390 4.07 -0.61 31.75
N LEU A 391 5.13 -1.32 31.39
CA LEU A 391 5.14 -2.18 30.20
C LEU A 391 4.27 -3.42 30.38
N LEU A 392 4.26 -4.06 31.56
CA LEU A 392 3.34 -5.17 31.86
C LEU A 392 1.89 -4.74 31.67
N TYR A 393 1.52 -3.58 32.22
CA TYR A 393 0.18 -3.03 32.04
C TYR A 393 -0.12 -2.77 30.56
N TRP A 394 0.81 -2.11 29.85
CA TRP A 394 0.60 -1.76 28.45
C TRP A 394 0.48 -2.98 27.54
N ILE A 395 1.33 -3.98 27.70
CA ILE A 395 1.27 -5.22 26.91
C ILE A 395 -0.08 -5.94 27.16
N SER A 396 -0.46 -6.07 28.44
CA SER A 396 -1.74 -6.69 28.81
C SER A 396 -2.92 -5.91 28.23
N TYR A 397 -2.85 -4.58 28.27
CA TYR A 397 -3.87 -3.70 27.69
C TYR A 397 -3.98 -3.86 26.17
N VAL A 398 -2.87 -3.90 25.44
CA VAL A 398 -2.85 -4.10 23.98
C VAL A 398 -3.48 -5.45 23.62
N TRP A 399 -3.15 -6.52 24.35
CA TRP A 399 -3.75 -7.84 24.17
C TRP A 399 -5.25 -7.85 24.48
N LEU A 400 -5.67 -7.16 25.53
CA LEU A 400 -7.08 -7.01 25.89
C LEU A 400 -7.87 -6.28 24.77
N MET A 401 -7.31 -5.21 24.21
CA MET A 401 -7.94 -4.47 23.10
C MET A 401 -8.02 -5.33 21.82
N ALA A 402 -7.00 -6.13 21.53
CA ALA A 402 -7.05 -7.08 20.42
C ALA A 402 -8.12 -8.15 20.64
N HIS A 403 -8.22 -8.69 21.85
CA HIS A 403 -9.25 -9.68 22.21
C HIS A 403 -10.67 -9.12 22.08
N ARG A 404 -10.88 -7.87 22.45
CA ARG A 404 -12.19 -7.17 22.30
C ARG A 404 -12.53 -6.77 20.86
N GLY A 405 -11.67 -7.06 19.88
CA GLY A 405 -11.89 -6.72 18.48
C GLY A 405 -11.84 -5.21 18.18
N THR A 406 -11.33 -4.39 19.11
CA THR A 406 -11.26 -2.93 18.93
C THR A 406 -10.01 -2.48 18.15
N MET A 407 -9.09 -3.39 17.88
CA MET A 407 -7.85 -3.12 17.15
C MET A 407 -8.03 -3.35 15.65
N HIS A 408 -8.23 -2.29 14.90
CA HIS A 408 -8.42 -2.34 13.44
C HIS A 408 -7.16 -1.97 12.64
N ASP A 409 -6.23 -1.26 13.28
CA ASP A 409 -4.99 -0.79 12.68
C ASP A 409 -3.80 -1.70 13.08
N ASP A 410 -2.65 -1.42 12.48
CA ASP A 410 -1.38 -2.00 12.91
C ASP A 410 -1.09 -1.61 14.39
N PRO A 411 -0.62 -2.54 15.24
CA PRO A 411 -0.41 -2.30 16.67
C PRO A 411 0.46 -1.09 17.00
N LEU A 412 1.49 -0.77 16.19
CA LEU A 412 2.29 0.44 16.38
C LEU A 412 1.51 1.71 16.04
N VAL A 413 0.67 1.68 15.02
CA VAL A 413 -0.21 2.81 14.69
C VAL A 413 -1.28 2.99 15.76
N PHE A 414 -1.83 1.88 16.27
CA PHE A 414 -2.75 1.88 17.41
C PHE A 414 -2.10 2.54 18.64
N THR A 415 -0.87 2.15 18.99
CA THR A 415 -0.13 2.71 20.13
C THR A 415 -0.03 4.25 20.10
N ILE A 416 0.16 4.82 18.92
CA ILE A 416 0.28 6.29 18.75
C ILE A 416 -1.09 6.99 18.82
N ARG A 417 -2.18 6.30 18.44
CA ARG A 417 -3.54 6.87 18.40
C ARG A 417 -4.29 6.68 19.70
N ASP A 418 -4.06 5.57 20.39
CA ASP A 418 -4.76 5.22 21.61
C ASP A 418 -4.32 6.09 22.82
N ARG A 419 -5.30 6.52 23.62
CA ARG A 419 -5.05 7.41 24.77
C ARG A 419 -4.22 6.73 25.86
N VAL A 420 -4.56 5.50 26.20
CA VAL A 420 -3.87 4.74 27.26
C VAL A 420 -2.42 4.49 26.88
N SER A 421 -2.18 4.04 25.65
CA SER A 421 -0.85 3.80 25.11
C SER A 421 0.00 5.08 25.11
N ARG A 422 -0.58 6.22 24.73
CA ARG A 422 0.13 7.52 24.80
C ARG A 422 0.48 7.93 26.22
N ILE A 423 -0.41 7.71 27.19
CA ILE A 423 -0.13 8.02 28.61
C ILE A 423 1.01 7.14 29.08
N VAL A 424 1.00 5.83 28.80
CA VAL A 424 2.08 4.93 29.20
C VAL A 424 3.41 5.32 28.55
N LEU A 425 3.42 5.67 27.26
CA LEU A 425 4.63 6.16 26.59
C LEU A 425 5.15 7.45 27.22
N LEU A 426 4.27 8.40 27.55
CA LEU A 426 4.65 9.64 28.23
C LEU A 426 5.24 9.36 29.62
N LEU A 427 4.58 8.54 30.43
CA LEU A 427 5.08 8.17 31.75
C LEU A 427 6.42 7.45 31.64
N SER A 428 6.59 6.55 30.68
CA SER A 428 7.87 5.87 30.43
C SER A 428 8.99 6.88 30.08
N ALA A 429 8.67 7.87 29.22
CA ALA A 429 9.61 8.93 28.89
C ALA A 429 9.99 9.78 30.10
N VAL A 430 9.00 10.14 30.95
CA VAL A 430 9.23 10.88 32.21
C VAL A 430 10.12 10.08 33.16
N VAL A 431 9.84 8.78 33.34
CA VAL A 431 10.69 7.90 34.18
C VAL A 431 12.13 7.89 33.69
N LEU A 432 12.36 7.73 32.37
CA LEU A 432 13.71 7.74 31.80
C LEU A 432 14.42 9.09 31.97
N LEU A 433 13.71 10.20 31.87
CA LEU A 433 14.25 11.54 32.10
C LEU A 433 14.61 11.79 33.57
N LEU A 434 13.77 11.31 34.50
CA LEU A 434 14.03 11.44 35.94
C LEU A 434 15.14 10.50 36.43
N ALA A 435 15.34 9.37 35.74
CA ALA A 435 16.37 8.38 36.04
C ALA A 435 17.76 8.87 35.64
N LYS A 436 17.87 9.80 34.71
CA LYS A 436 19.12 10.40 34.26
C LYS A 436 19.70 11.31 35.36
#